data_f03e476ae6171c85da0c455e011cb611
#
_entry.id   f03e476ae6171c85da0c455e011cb611
#
_cell.length_a   1.000
_cell.length_b   1.000
_cell.length_c   1.000
_cell.angle_alpha   90.00
_cell.angle_beta   90.00
_cell.angle_gamma   90.00
#
_symmetry.space_group_name_H-M   'P 1'
#
loop_
_entity.id
_entity.type
_entity.pdbx_description
1 polymer ?
#
loop_
_entity_poly.entity_id
_entity_poly.type
_entity_poly.pdbx_seq_one_letter_code
_entity_poly.pdbx_strand_id
1 'polypeptide(L)'
;MKKKYIKIKKDKAKENQSNAKKFNYGLAILKSILEFFVELYHNFRRRTTKNEIIIYYTTERYLILHVPSFFIMSFYLTCKTLLSLNPRKLLNRLMRLLIPYIGWPFIIFYINRFLNKKYNKKFPDSYSILKLQLLWGSRYLHPFWFLWTLIILTIAFSIIIFIFRKHSLFILHLILILSYVAQYSGFVYNKIFTKYEEYNRRVFGLFCESVPYAITGFTLGYYKTFDILKKTRIKSLILSMIIFKVTMDYNIFSYVKSVAYQGVKLNIQSVCVIFIFSLLPFDKIKNDIVLKFLTLITKNTAGVYYLHIPIHSYFADYIVDIKRGTFYGSIITYLICYVICFFGTLIFGKTPIKYLFC
;
A
#
# COMPACT_ATOMS: atom_id res chain seq x y z
N MET A 1 16.49 -12.95 49.14
CA MET A 1 15.60 -13.30 48.02
C MET A 1 15.04 -12.09 47.25
N LYS A 2 14.51 -11.03 47.87
CA LYS A 2 13.93 -9.85 47.17
C LYS A 2 14.86 -9.15 46.20
N LYS A 3 16.17 -8.93 46.52
CA LYS A 3 17.12 -8.27 45.62
C LYS A 3 17.39 -9.07 44.32
N LYS A 4 17.39 -10.40 44.39
CA LYS A 4 17.59 -11.28 43.20
C LYS A 4 16.37 -11.24 42.27
N TYR A 5 15.17 -11.14 42.82
CA TYR A 5 13.93 -11.04 42.04
C TYR A 5 13.79 -9.70 41.32
N ILE A 6 14.21 -8.60 41.98
CA ILE A 6 14.21 -7.27 41.39
C ILE A 6 15.23 -7.16 40.25
N LYS A 7 16.41 -7.81 40.39
CA LYS A 7 17.42 -7.85 39.32
C LYS A 7 16.93 -8.61 38.10
N ILE A 8 16.33 -9.78 38.30
CA ILE A 8 15.75 -10.60 37.19
C ILE A 8 14.62 -9.83 36.49
N LYS A 9 13.79 -9.09 37.22
CA LYS A 9 12.72 -8.27 36.63
C LYS A 9 13.26 -7.07 35.81
N LYS A 10 14.36 -6.45 36.29
CA LYS A 10 15.06 -5.39 35.55
C LYS A 10 15.79 -5.92 34.31
N ASP A 11 16.41 -7.07 34.41
CA ASP A 11 17.13 -7.69 33.27
C ASP A 11 16.13 -8.16 32.19
N LYS A 12 15.00 -8.77 32.58
CA LYS A 12 13.90 -9.07 31.64
C LYS A 12 13.24 -7.83 31.04
N ALA A 13 13.13 -6.75 31.81
CA ALA A 13 12.62 -5.48 31.28
C ALA A 13 13.59 -4.84 30.27
N LYS A 14 14.91 -4.91 30.54
CA LYS A 14 15.96 -4.48 29.60
C LYS A 14 16.03 -5.35 28.35
N GLU A 15 15.90 -6.67 28.50
CA GLU A 15 15.84 -7.63 27.40
C GLU A 15 14.58 -7.43 26.56
N ASN A 16 13.44 -7.16 27.17
CA ASN A 16 12.20 -6.79 26.48
C ASN A 16 12.30 -5.42 25.80
N GLN A 17 13.05 -4.45 26.35
CA GLN A 17 13.33 -3.19 25.67
C GLN A 17 14.34 -3.33 24.53
N SER A 18 15.33 -4.21 24.61
CA SER A 18 16.28 -4.50 23.52
C SER A 18 15.62 -5.32 22.39
N ASN A 19 14.64 -6.16 22.73
CA ASN A 19 13.81 -6.94 21.80
C ASN A 19 12.56 -6.21 21.30
N ALA A 20 12.21 -5.06 21.86
CA ALA A 20 11.24 -4.16 21.27
C ALA A 20 11.76 -3.82 19.86
N LYS A 21 11.13 -4.40 18.83
CA LYS A 21 11.46 -4.15 17.42
C LYS A 21 11.64 -2.64 17.26
N LYS A 22 12.88 -2.20 17.03
CA LYS A 22 13.18 -0.79 16.80
C LYS A 22 12.23 -0.29 15.72
N PHE A 23 11.26 0.52 16.11
CA PHE A 23 10.22 1.01 15.20
C PHE A 23 10.90 1.81 14.09
N ASN A 24 10.68 1.44 12.83
CA ASN A 24 11.27 2.16 11.72
C ASN A 24 10.37 3.35 11.35
N TYR A 25 10.62 4.48 11.99
CA TYR A 25 9.89 5.72 11.76
C TYR A 25 9.92 6.15 10.29
N GLY A 26 11.03 5.93 9.58
CA GLY A 26 11.14 6.28 8.16
C GLY A 26 10.12 5.55 7.29
N LEU A 27 10.02 4.21 7.44
CA LEU A 27 9.01 3.43 6.72
C LEU A 27 7.58 3.78 7.14
N ALA A 28 7.39 4.10 8.41
CA ALA A 28 6.08 4.47 8.93
C ALA A 28 5.61 5.81 8.36
N ILE A 29 6.49 6.82 8.31
CA ILE A 29 6.23 8.13 7.70
C ILE A 29 5.98 7.97 6.20
N LEU A 30 6.85 7.21 5.50
CA LEU A 30 6.65 6.93 4.08
C LEU A 30 5.28 6.32 3.81
N LYS A 31 4.85 5.35 4.61
CA LYS A 31 3.53 4.74 4.48
C LYS A 31 2.42 5.79 4.54
N SER A 32 2.51 6.76 5.46
CA SER A 32 1.50 7.81 5.60
C SER A 32 1.52 8.80 4.43
N ILE A 33 2.71 9.13 3.91
CA ILE A 33 2.84 9.99 2.72
C ILE A 33 2.28 9.29 1.48
N LEU A 34 2.58 8.01 1.31
CA LEU A 34 2.08 7.23 0.17
C LEU A 34 0.57 7.07 0.21
N GLU A 35 -0.02 6.93 1.39
CA GLU A 35 -1.47 6.87 1.56
C GLU A 35 -2.10 8.21 1.20
N PHE A 36 -1.50 9.32 1.64
CA PHE A 36 -1.88 10.67 1.19
C PHE A 36 -1.84 10.77 -0.35
N PHE A 37 -0.85 10.20 -1.01
CA PHE A 37 -0.77 10.18 -2.47
C PHE A 37 -1.84 9.31 -3.13
N VAL A 38 -2.27 8.20 -2.53
CA VAL A 38 -3.39 7.39 -3.02
C VAL A 38 -4.66 8.23 -3.14
N GLU A 39 -5.00 8.93 -2.09
CA GLU A 39 -6.20 9.77 -2.07
C GLU A 39 -6.08 10.93 -3.06
N LEU A 40 -4.94 11.61 -3.09
CA LEU A 40 -4.69 12.72 -3.99
C LEU A 40 -4.80 12.27 -5.46
N TYR A 41 -4.25 11.11 -5.82
CA TYR A 41 -4.35 10.52 -7.14
C TYR A 41 -5.80 10.27 -7.57
N HIS A 42 -6.62 9.73 -6.68
CA HIS A 42 -8.04 9.49 -6.97
C HIS A 42 -8.84 10.77 -7.15
N ASN A 43 -8.48 11.84 -6.46
CA ASN A 43 -9.13 13.14 -6.58
C ASN A 43 -8.77 13.85 -7.88
N PHE A 44 -7.49 13.93 -8.23
CA PHE A 44 -7.04 14.61 -9.45
C PHE A 44 -7.60 13.95 -10.72
N ARG A 45 -7.57 12.64 -10.81
CA ARG A 45 -8.02 11.91 -12.00
C ARG A 45 -9.49 12.17 -12.37
N ARG A 46 -10.32 12.58 -11.41
CA ARG A 46 -11.75 12.80 -11.63
C ARG A 46 -12.11 14.21 -12.04
N ARG A 47 -11.24 15.21 -11.89
CA ARG A 47 -11.64 16.62 -11.86
C ARG A 47 -10.76 17.62 -12.62
N THR A 48 -9.71 17.18 -13.32
CA THR A 48 -8.79 18.09 -14.02
C THR A 48 -9.39 18.66 -15.29
N THR A 49 -9.38 19.99 -15.39
CA THR A 49 -9.66 20.73 -16.62
C THR A 49 -8.48 20.69 -17.58
N LYS A 50 -8.70 20.96 -18.89
CA LYS A 50 -7.63 20.91 -19.92
C LYS A 50 -6.40 21.77 -19.56
N ASN A 51 -6.58 22.89 -18.86
CA ASN A 51 -5.49 23.83 -18.53
C ASN A 51 -4.63 23.36 -17.34
N GLU A 52 -5.09 22.38 -16.55
CA GLU A 52 -4.38 21.82 -15.40
C GLU A 52 -3.62 20.52 -15.75
N ILE A 53 -3.67 20.13 -17.02
CA ILE A 53 -3.08 18.88 -17.53
C ILE A 53 -1.57 18.81 -17.24
N ILE A 54 -0.85 19.92 -17.31
CA ILE A 54 0.61 19.94 -17.07
C ILE A 54 0.93 19.63 -15.60
N ILE A 55 0.17 20.23 -14.66
CA ILE A 55 0.32 19.97 -13.22
C ILE A 55 -0.05 18.52 -12.92
N TYR A 56 -1.09 18.01 -13.57
CA TYR A 56 -1.51 16.62 -13.46
C TYR A 56 -0.39 15.66 -13.90
N TYR A 57 0.20 15.83 -15.10
CA TYR A 57 1.23 14.93 -15.60
C TYR A 57 2.53 14.97 -14.79
N THR A 58 2.92 16.14 -14.28
CA THR A 58 4.09 16.23 -13.39
C THR A 58 3.81 15.56 -12.03
N THR A 59 2.62 15.75 -11.49
CA THR A 59 2.25 15.19 -10.19
C THR A 59 1.98 13.68 -10.28
N GLU A 60 1.36 13.20 -11.38
CA GLU A 60 1.06 11.79 -11.60
C GLU A 60 2.31 10.91 -11.53
N ARG A 61 3.46 11.40 -12.05
CA ARG A 61 4.74 10.67 -12.00
C ARG A 61 5.19 10.32 -10.58
N TYR A 62 4.89 11.18 -9.59
CA TYR A 62 5.21 10.95 -8.18
C TYR A 62 4.12 10.17 -7.49
N LEU A 63 2.86 10.48 -7.80
CA LEU A 63 1.73 9.84 -7.17
C LEU A 63 1.65 8.35 -7.48
N ILE A 64 2.06 7.92 -8.68
CA ILE A 64 2.02 6.53 -9.12
C ILE A 64 2.92 5.59 -8.28
N LEU A 65 3.90 6.13 -7.54
CA LEU A 65 4.83 5.37 -6.70
C LEU A 65 4.16 4.71 -5.48
N HIS A 66 2.93 5.12 -5.13
CA HIS A 66 2.28 4.65 -3.92
C HIS A 66 2.04 3.13 -3.92
N VAL A 67 1.43 2.58 -4.96
CA VAL A 67 1.08 1.15 -5.01
C VAL A 67 2.33 0.26 -5.03
N PRO A 68 3.32 0.47 -5.93
CA PRO A 68 4.56 -0.30 -5.91
C PRO A 68 5.26 -0.27 -4.57
N SER A 69 5.40 0.90 -3.96
CA SER A 69 6.06 1.06 -2.67
C SER A 69 5.32 0.32 -1.55
N PHE A 70 3.98 0.31 -1.55
CA PHE A 70 3.19 -0.46 -0.59
C PHE A 70 3.42 -1.97 -0.73
N PHE A 71 3.47 -2.52 -1.95
CA PHE A 71 3.78 -3.93 -2.16
C PHE A 71 5.18 -4.27 -1.67
N ILE A 72 6.19 -3.48 -2.05
CA ILE A 72 7.57 -3.69 -1.62
C ILE A 72 7.67 -3.67 -0.09
N MET A 73 7.13 -2.64 0.57
CA MET A 73 7.15 -2.54 2.04
C MET A 73 6.39 -3.69 2.70
N SER A 74 5.24 -4.08 2.17
CA SER A 74 4.43 -5.17 2.71
C SER A 74 5.18 -6.49 2.71
N PHE A 75 5.84 -6.84 1.60
CA PHE A 75 6.59 -8.09 1.48
C PHE A 75 7.93 -8.04 2.20
N TYR A 76 8.59 -6.88 2.25
CA TYR A 76 9.75 -6.67 3.11
C TYR A 76 9.44 -6.97 4.59
N LEU A 77 8.38 -6.38 5.12
CA LEU A 77 7.98 -6.57 6.52
C LEU A 77 7.47 -7.99 6.81
N THR A 78 6.90 -8.65 5.82
CA THR A 78 6.34 -10.00 5.95
C THR A 78 7.37 -11.10 5.70
N CYS A 79 8.51 -10.80 5.13
CA CYS A 79 9.54 -11.77 4.74
C CYS A 79 9.89 -12.75 5.87
N LYS A 80 10.17 -12.26 7.08
CA LYS A 80 10.47 -13.13 8.24
C LYS A 80 9.32 -14.06 8.61
N THR A 81 8.07 -13.61 8.44
CA THR A 81 6.88 -14.43 8.71
C THR A 81 6.76 -15.54 7.68
N LEU A 82 6.96 -15.24 6.41
CA LEU A 82 6.94 -16.21 5.31
C LEU A 82 8.03 -17.24 5.46
N LEU A 83 9.28 -16.82 5.71
CA LEU A 83 10.40 -17.73 5.91
C LEU A 83 10.29 -18.62 7.15
N SER A 84 9.59 -18.14 8.20
CA SER A 84 9.40 -18.95 9.41
C SER A 84 8.46 -20.12 9.22
N LEU A 85 7.66 -20.15 8.15
CA LEU A 85 6.59 -21.12 7.86
C LEU A 85 5.70 -21.43 9.07
N ASN A 86 5.60 -20.47 10.02
CA ASN A 86 4.80 -20.65 11.23
C ASN A 86 3.31 -20.41 10.90
N PRO A 87 2.45 -21.45 11.00
CA PRO A 87 1.04 -21.35 10.57
C PRO A 87 0.29 -20.25 11.31
N ARG A 88 0.52 -20.10 12.63
CA ARG A 88 -0.16 -19.09 13.46
C ARG A 88 0.20 -17.68 13.02
N LYS A 89 1.49 -17.40 12.72
CA LYS A 89 1.93 -16.09 12.25
C LYS A 89 1.37 -15.79 10.86
N LEU A 90 1.35 -16.80 9.99
CA LEU A 90 0.80 -16.68 8.64
C LEU A 90 -0.71 -16.44 8.69
N LEU A 91 -1.44 -17.22 9.49
CA LEU A 91 -2.88 -17.03 9.69
C LEU A 91 -3.19 -15.64 10.24
N ASN A 92 -2.47 -15.16 11.25
CA ASN A 92 -2.64 -13.82 11.79
C ASN A 92 -2.38 -12.73 10.72
N ARG A 93 -1.44 -12.95 9.81
CA ARG A 93 -1.20 -12.05 8.67
C ARG A 93 -2.38 -12.06 7.70
N LEU A 94 -2.86 -13.25 7.33
CA LEU A 94 -3.99 -13.40 6.42
C LEU A 94 -5.28 -12.81 7.02
N MET A 95 -5.56 -13.05 8.29
CA MET A 95 -6.74 -12.50 8.97
C MET A 95 -6.75 -10.98 8.98
N ARG A 96 -5.60 -10.33 9.18
CA ARG A 96 -5.48 -8.86 9.09
C ARG A 96 -5.78 -8.31 7.70
N LEU A 97 -5.64 -9.09 6.66
CA LEU A 97 -5.99 -8.70 5.29
C LEU A 97 -7.43 -9.10 4.95
N LEU A 98 -7.87 -10.29 5.39
CA LEU A 98 -9.19 -10.84 5.07
C LEU A 98 -10.32 -10.09 5.78
N ILE A 99 -10.14 -9.74 7.05
CA ILE A 99 -11.20 -9.05 7.82
C ILE A 99 -11.61 -7.73 7.13
N PRO A 100 -10.70 -6.79 6.83
CA PRO A 100 -11.09 -5.59 6.10
C PRO A 100 -11.49 -5.88 4.65
N TYR A 101 -10.89 -6.87 3.99
CA TYR A 101 -11.23 -7.26 2.62
C TYR A 101 -12.68 -7.73 2.47
N ILE A 102 -13.19 -8.45 3.46
CA ILE A 102 -14.56 -8.95 3.47
C ILE A 102 -15.50 -7.90 4.08
N GLY A 103 -15.15 -7.36 5.23
CA GLY A 103 -16.04 -6.50 6.01
C GLY A 103 -16.41 -5.20 5.31
N TRP A 104 -15.44 -4.49 4.74
CA TRP A 104 -15.70 -3.20 4.08
C TRP A 104 -16.60 -3.30 2.85
N PRO A 105 -16.45 -4.25 1.92
CA PRO A 105 -17.38 -4.40 0.81
C PRO A 105 -18.83 -4.61 1.25
N PHE A 106 -19.05 -5.39 2.31
CA PHE A 106 -20.40 -5.55 2.87
C PHE A 106 -20.93 -4.24 3.45
N ILE A 107 -20.14 -3.53 4.25
CA ILE A 107 -20.53 -2.25 4.84
C ILE A 107 -20.90 -1.25 3.73
N ILE A 108 -20.03 -1.08 2.73
CA ILE A 108 -20.25 -0.18 1.60
C ILE A 108 -21.49 -0.58 0.80
N PHE A 109 -21.69 -1.88 0.56
CA PHE A 109 -22.85 -2.39 -0.14
C PHE A 109 -24.16 -2.00 0.56
N TYR A 110 -24.27 -2.20 1.87
CA TYR A 110 -25.46 -1.85 2.62
C TYR A 110 -25.67 -0.34 2.72
N ILE A 111 -24.61 0.45 2.86
CA ILE A 111 -24.68 1.92 2.83
C ILE A 111 -25.20 2.38 1.46
N ASN A 112 -24.66 1.87 0.37
CA ASN A 112 -25.10 2.19 -0.98
C ASN A 112 -26.59 1.88 -1.17
N ARG A 113 -27.01 0.71 -0.75
CA ARG A 113 -28.42 0.29 -0.84
C ARG A 113 -29.35 1.19 -0.03
N PHE A 114 -28.95 1.57 1.19
CA PHE A 114 -29.70 2.51 2.01
C PHE A 114 -29.80 3.89 1.35
N LEU A 115 -28.67 4.43 0.85
CA LEU A 115 -28.64 5.73 0.19
C LEU A 115 -29.43 5.75 -1.11
N ASN A 116 -29.38 4.68 -1.92
CA ASN A 116 -30.18 4.54 -3.13
C ASN A 116 -31.67 4.57 -2.80
N LYS A 117 -32.10 3.81 -1.78
CA LYS A 117 -33.50 3.76 -1.36
C LYS A 117 -33.99 5.09 -0.79
N LYS A 118 -33.17 5.75 0.06
CA LYS A 118 -33.60 6.97 0.76
C LYS A 118 -33.50 8.23 -0.10
N TYR A 119 -32.47 8.33 -0.95
CA TYR A 119 -32.12 9.55 -1.67
C TYR A 119 -32.20 9.41 -3.19
N ASN A 120 -32.76 8.30 -3.70
CA ASN A 120 -32.85 7.99 -5.13
C ASN A 120 -31.51 8.14 -5.87
N LYS A 121 -30.41 7.66 -5.25
CA LYS A 121 -29.06 7.66 -5.82
C LYS A 121 -28.79 6.38 -6.60
N LYS A 122 -27.79 6.42 -7.48
CA LYS A 122 -27.36 5.26 -8.31
C LYS A 122 -25.98 4.77 -7.91
N PHE A 123 -25.80 4.44 -6.63
CA PHE A 123 -24.57 3.77 -6.18
C PHE A 123 -24.60 2.28 -6.50
N PRO A 124 -23.42 1.65 -6.67
CA PRO A 124 -23.34 0.19 -6.88
C PRO A 124 -23.85 -0.57 -5.64
N ASP A 125 -25.00 -1.26 -5.78
CA ASP A 125 -25.65 -2.01 -4.69
C ASP A 125 -26.18 -3.39 -5.14
N SER A 126 -25.69 -3.88 -6.28
CA SER A 126 -26.04 -5.19 -6.80
C SER A 126 -25.28 -6.32 -6.11
N TYR A 127 -25.94 -7.42 -5.77
CA TYR A 127 -25.29 -8.62 -5.24
C TYR A 127 -24.26 -9.23 -6.20
N SER A 128 -24.44 -9.08 -7.51
CA SER A 128 -23.44 -9.50 -8.50
C SER A 128 -22.15 -8.72 -8.36
N ILE A 129 -22.23 -7.41 -8.10
CA ILE A 129 -21.06 -6.55 -7.85
C ILE A 129 -20.35 -6.96 -6.55
N LEU A 130 -21.10 -7.20 -5.47
CA LEU A 130 -20.54 -7.69 -4.22
C LEU A 130 -19.82 -9.03 -4.40
N LYS A 131 -20.44 -9.97 -5.14
CA LYS A 131 -19.86 -11.27 -5.48
C LYS A 131 -18.56 -11.11 -6.29
N LEU A 132 -18.56 -10.25 -7.31
CA LEU A 132 -17.37 -9.96 -8.11
C LEU A 132 -16.26 -9.34 -7.25
N GLN A 133 -16.61 -8.43 -6.31
CA GLN A 133 -15.65 -7.85 -5.38
C GLN A 133 -15.00 -8.91 -4.49
N LEU A 134 -15.79 -9.81 -3.91
CA LEU A 134 -15.29 -10.82 -2.98
C LEU A 134 -14.47 -11.90 -3.67
N LEU A 135 -14.86 -12.33 -4.87
CA LEU A 135 -14.17 -13.39 -5.60
C LEU A 135 -12.93 -12.89 -6.35
N TRP A 136 -13.00 -11.71 -6.94
CA TRP A 136 -12.02 -11.23 -7.91
C TRP A 136 -11.36 -9.90 -7.54
N GLY A 137 -11.66 -9.33 -6.36
CA GLY A 137 -11.12 -8.04 -5.95
C GLY A 137 -11.56 -6.89 -6.85
N SER A 138 -12.80 -6.95 -7.38
CA SER A 138 -13.35 -6.00 -8.34
C SER A 138 -13.11 -4.53 -7.95
N ARG A 139 -12.96 -3.66 -8.94
CA ARG A 139 -12.79 -2.21 -8.74
C ARG A 139 -14.08 -1.45 -8.40
N TYR A 140 -15.25 -2.09 -8.41
CA TYR A 140 -16.53 -1.39 -8.19
C TYR A 140 -16.69 -0.83 -6.78
N LEU A 141 -16.23 -1.58 -5.78
CA LEU A 141 -16.24 -1.14 -4.38
C LEU A 141 -14.88 -0.61 -3.93
N HIS A 142 -14.02 -0.28 -4.89
CA HIS A 142 -12.70 0.36 -4.73
C HIS A 142 -11.68 -0.28 -3.79
N PRO A 143 -10.56 0.33 -3.51
CA PRO A 143 -9.16 -0.13 -3.67
C PRO A 143 -8.87 -1.51 -3.08
N PHE A 144 -9.91 -2.27 -2.74
CA PHE A 144 -9.82 -3.62 -2.15
C PHE A 144 -9.15 -4.65 -3.06
N TRP A 145 -9.01 -4.34 -4.37
CA TRP A 145 -8.17 -5.12 -5.27
C TRP A 145 -6.72 -5.27 -4.74
N PHE A 146 -6.24 -4.24 -4.07
CA PHE A 146 -4.91 -4.25 -3.46
C PHE A 146 -4.82 -5.27 -2.32
N LEU A 147 -5.82 -5.33 -1.45
CA LEU A 147 -5.90 -6.35 -0.38
C LEU A 147 -6.03 -7.76 -0.96
N TRP A 148 -6.89 -7.95 -1.96
CA TRP A 148 -7.04 -9.22 -2.67
C TRP A 148 -5.69 -9.69 -3.22
N THR A 149 -4.98 -8.82 -3.93
CA THR A 149 -3.65 -9.11 -4.47
C THR A 149 -2.65 -9.46 -3.36
N LEU A 150 -2.65 -8.73 -2.25
CA LEU A 150 -1.79 -9.05 -1.10
C LEU A 150 -2.10 -10.41 -0.49
N ILE A 151 -3.37 -10.79 -0.39
CA ILE A 151 -3.80 -12.10 0.12
C ILE A 151 -3.28 -13.20 -0.81
N ILE A 152 -3.59 -13.12 -2.10
CA ILE A 152 -3.19 -14.13 -3.09
C ILE A 152 -1.66 -14.26 -3.16
N LEU A 153 -0.93 -13.14 -3.23
CA LEU A 153 0.53 -13.18 -3.24
C LEU A 153 1.11 -13.72 -1.93
N THR A 154 0.52 -13.41 -0.77
CA THR A 154 0.96 -13.98 0.52
C THR A 154 0.80 -15.49 0.52
N ILE A 155 -0.31 -16.01 0.03
CA ILE A 155 -0.56 -17.46 -0.10
C ILE A 155 0.42 -18.09 -1.10
N ALA A 156 0.56 -17.51 -2.30
CA ALA A 156 1.45 -18.01 -3.34
C ALA A 156 2.91 -18.08 -2.86
N PHE A 157 3.41 -17.02 -2.21
CA PHE A 157 4.77 -17.01 -1.64
C PHE A 157 4.92 -18.07 -0.55
N SER A 158 3.91 -18.27 0.30
CA SER A 158 3.95 -19.29 1.34
C SER A 158 4.05 -20.69 0.73
N ILE A 159 3.29 -20.97 -0.34
CA ILE A 159 3.33 -22.25 -1.07
C ILE A 159 4.71 -22.44 -1.73
N ILE A 160 5.23 -21.43 -2.45
CA ILE A 160 6.54 -21.49 -3.09
C ILE A 160 7.64 -21.76 -2.06
N ILE A 161 7.62 -21.05 -0.93
CA ILE A 161 8.63 -21.22 0.12
C ILE A 161 8.51 -22.62 0.77
N PHE A 162 7.29 -23.11 0.98
CA PHE A 162 7.04 -24.43 1.55
C PHE A 162 7.53 -25.56 0.63
N ILE A 163 7.23 -25.46 -0.67
CA ILE A 163 7.60 -26.51 -1.67
C ILE A 163 9.10 -26.48 -1.96
N PHE A 164 9.63 -25.29 -2.29
CA PHE A 164 11.01 -25.16 -2.80
C PHE A 164 12.05 -24.85 -1.72
N ARG A 165 11.64 -24.53 -0.50
CA ARG A 165 12.54 -24.30 0.66
C ARG A 165 13.81 -23.51 0.30
N LYS A 166 14.97 -24.19 0.21
CA LYS A 166 16.29 -23.58 -0.10
C LYS A 166 16.33 -22.89 -1.48
N HIS A 167 15.56 -23.38 -2.43
CA HIS A 167 15.50 -22.85 -3.80
C HIS A 167 14.41 -21.80 -4.00
N SER A 168 13.62 -21.49 -2.98
CA SER A 168 12.49 -20.57 -3.08
C SER A 168 12.89 -19.19 -3.61
N LEU A 169 14.04 -18.65 -3.19
CA LEU A 169 14.54 -17.37 -3.67
C LEU A 169 14.88 -17.41 -5.16
N PHE A 170 15.53 -18.49 -5.63
CA PHE A 170 15.82 -18.69 -7.05
C PHE A 170 14.53 -18.74 -7.88
N ILE A 171 13.54 -19.52 -7.45
CA ILE A 171 12.23 -19.62 -8.12
C ILE A 171 11.55 -18.25 -8.17
N LEU A 172 11.56 -17.49 -7.06
CA LEU A 172 10.97 -16.14 -7.05
C LEU A 172 11.71 -15.19 -8.02
N HIS A 173 13.03 -15.25 -8.12
CA HIS A 173 13.76 -14.45 -9.10
C HIS A 173 13.48 -14.87 -10.54
N LEU A 174 13.30 -16.17 -10.81
CA LEU A 174 12.87 -16.65 -12.11
C LEU A 174 11.49 -16.08 -12.47
N ILE A 175 10.54 -16.12 -11.51
CA ILE A 175 9.22 -15.51 -11.69
C ILE A 175 9.32 -13.99 -11.92
N LEU A 176 10.24 -13.30 -11.24
CA LEU A 176 10.50 -11.87 -11.46
C LEU A 176 10.92 -11.59 -12.90
N ILE A 177 11.88 -12.34 -13.42
CA ILE A 177 12.36 -12.21 -14.81
C ILE A 177 11.21 -12.49 -15.79
N LEU A 178 10.50 -13.59 -15.60
CA LEU A 178 9.35 -13.95 -16.44
C LEU A 178 8.24 -12.89 -16.40
N SER A 179 7.99 -12.31 -15.24
CA SER A 179 7.01 -11.21 -15.09
C SER A 179 7.41 -9.98 -15.89
N TYR A 180 8.68 -9.60 -15.90
CA TYR A 180 9.15 -8.50 -16.73
C TYR A 180 9.12 -8.83 -18.22
N VAL A 181 9.56 -10.03 -18.61
CA VAL A 181 9.44 -10.50 -20.00
C VAL A 181 7.99 -10.43 -20.48
N ALA A 182 7.05 -10.90 -19.66
CA ALA A 182 5.63 -10.84 -19.98
C ALA A 182 5.09 -9.40 -20.09
N GLN A 183 5.57 -8.47 -19.24
CA GLN A 183 5.20 -7.06 -19.33
C GLN A 183 5.76 -6.41 -20.60
N TYR A 184 7.06 -6.59 -20.92
CA TYR A 184 7.70 -5.96 -22.06
C TYR A 184 7.32 -6.58 -23.40
N SER A 185 7.01 -7.87 -23.47
CA SER A 185 6.50 -8.52 -24.70
C SER A 185 5.07 -8.10 -25.07
N GLY A 186 4.41 -7.31 -24.22
CA GLY A 186 3.00 -6.95 -24.39
C GLY A 186 2.02 -8.11 -24.20
N PHE A 187 2.49 -9.28 -23.75
CA PHE A 187 1.64 -10.45 -23.50
C PHE A 187 0.53 -10.14 -22.50
N VAL A 188 0.85 -9.47 -21.40
CA VAL A 188 -0.13 -9.05 -20.40
C VAL A 188 -1.15 -8.09 -21.01
N TYR A 189 -0.69 -7.13 -21.82
CA TYR A 189 -1.57 -6.16 -22.46
C TYR A 189 -2.44 -6.80 -23.56
N ASN A 190 -1.82 -7.48 -24.53
CA ASN A 190 -2.52 -7.92 -25.74
C ASN A 190 -3.38 -9.17 -25.53
N LYS A 191 -2.95 -10.13 -24.71
CA LYS A 191 -3.70 -11.39 -24.53
C LYS A 191 -4.60 -11.40 -23.29
N ILE A 192 -4.21 -10.72 -22.23
CA ILE A 192 -5.02 -10.70 -21.00
C ILE A 192 -6.06 -9.58 -21.07
N PHE A 193 -5.68 -8.42 -21.59
CA PHE A 193 -6.58 -7.27 -21.64
C PHE A 193 -7.54 -7.22 -22.84
N THR A 194 -7.23 -7.86 -23.95
CA THR A 194 -8.09 -7.80 -25.14
C THR A 194 -9.16 -8.89 -25.23
N LYS A 195 -9.02 -10.00 -24.51
CA LYS A 195 -9.82 -11.21 -24.68
C LYS A 195 -10.96 -11.44 -23.68
N TYR A 196 -10.98 -10.74 -22.55
CA TYR A 196 -11.99 -10.92 -21.49
C TYR A 196 -12.77 -9.64 -21.22
N GLU A 197 -14.00 -9.75 -20.73
CA GLU A 197 -14.84 -8.59 -20.38
C GLU A 197 -14.08 -7.59 -19.52
N GLU A 198 -14.22 -6.32 -19.81
CA GLU A 198 -13.38 -5.17 -19.40
C GLU A 198 -12.99 -5.09 -17.90
N TYR A 199 -13.71 -5.82 -17.10
CA TYR A 199 -13.67 -5.73 -15.65
C TYR A 199 -12.69 -6.72 -14.97
N ASN A 200 -12.79 -8.00 -15.27
CA ASN A 200 -11.96 -9.06 -14.66
C ASN A 200 -10.51 -8.99 -15.14
N ARG A 201 -10.31 -8.49 -16.35
CA ARG A 201 -8.99 -8.24 -16.96
C ARG A 201 -8.16 -7.25 -16.17
N ARG A 202 -8.81 -6.17 -15.70
CA ARG A 202 -8.12 -5.08 -15.04
C ARG A 202 -7.53 -5.51 -13.70
N VAL A 203 -8.24 -6.34 -12.95
CA VAL A 203 -7.76 -6.84 -11.66
C VAL A 203 -6.65 -7.86 -11.83
N PHE A 204 -6.79 -8.79 -12.78
CA PHE A 204 -5.75 -9.76 -13.08
C PHE A 204 -4.48 -9.08 -13.64
N GLY A 205 -4.64 -8.03 -14.47
CA GLY A 205 -3.52 -7.23 -14.93
C GLY A 205 -2.79 -6.54 -13.78
N LEU A 206 -3.52 -5.92 -12.86
CA LEU A 206 -2.95 -5.30 -11.66
C LEU A 206 -2.25 -6.31 -10.75
N PHE A 207 -2.79 -7.53 -10.66
CA PHE A 207 -2.11 -8.63 -9.98
C PHE A 207 -0.77 -8.94 -10.64
N CYS A 208 -0.74 -9.17 -11.96
CA CYS A 208 0.49 -9.44 -12.71
C CYS A 208 1.52 -8.30 -12.58
N GLU A 209 1.05 -7.04 -12.59
CA GLU A 209 1.90 -5.86 -12.39
C GLU A 209 2.49 -5.81 -10.98
N SER A 210 1.80 -6.36 -9.98
CA SER A 210 2.20 -6.31 -8.57
C SER A 210 3.23 -7.37 -8.19
N VAL A 211 3.32 -8.46 -8.95
CA VAL A 211 4.26 -9.58 -8.69
C VAL A 211 5.71 -9.11 -8.57
N PRO A 212 6.27 -8.32 -9.50
CA PRO A 212 7.65 -7.85 -9.39
C PRO A 212 7.93 -7.07 -8.10
N TYR A 213 7.00 -6.22 -7.68
CA TYR A 213 7.15 -5.43 -6.45
C TYR A 213 7.15 -6.29 -5.19
N ALA A 214 6.28 -7.31 -5.15
CA ALA A 214 6.22 -8.26 -4.06
C ALA A 214 7.53 -9.04 -3.93
N ILE A 215 8.06 -9.54 -5.05
CA ILE A 215 9.33 -10.29 -5.08
C ILE A 215 10.48 -9.38 -4.65
N THR A 216 10.55 -8.15 -5.18
CA THR A 216 11.56 -7.16 -4.78
C THR A 216 11.51 -6.92 -3.28
N GLY A 217 10.33 -6.68 -2.70
CA GLY A 217 10.17 -6.47 -1.27
C GLY A 217 10.62 -7.69 -0.44
N PHE A 218 10.25 -8.89 -0.85
CA PHE A 218 10.68 -10.13 -0.21
C PHE A 218 12.21 -10.28 -0.26
N THR A 219 12.83 -10.04 -1.42
CA THR A 219 14.29 -10.10 -1.63
C THR A 219 15.03 -9.12 -0.72
N LEU A 220 14.56 -7.87 -0.62
CA LEU A 220 15.13 -6.88 0.30
C LEU A 220 15.04 -7.33 1.76
N GLY A 221 13.95 -7.99 2.14
CA GLY A 221 13.75 -8.55 3.48
C GLY A 221 14.64 -9.76 3.75
N TYR A 222 14.80 -10.62 2.75
CA TYR A 222 15.64 -11.83 2.83
C TYR A 222 17.10 -11.47 3.10
N TYR A 223 17.67 -10.54 2.34
CA TYR A 223 19.06 -10.07 2.50
C TYR A 223 19.24 -9.04 3.62
N LYS A 224 18.18 -8.67 4.34
CA LYS A 224 18.23 -7.63 5.38
C LYS A 224 18.88 -6.33 4.86
N THR A 225 18.55 -5.94 3.65
CA THR A 225 19.22 -4.87 2.90
C THR A 225 19.31 -3.56 3.69
N PHE A 226 18.28 -3.21 4.45
CA PHE A 226 18.33 -1.98 5.27
C PHE A 226 19.38 -2.01 6.37
N ASP A 227 19.67 -3.18 6.96
CA ASP A 227 20.71 -3.30 7.98
C ASP A 227 22.10 -3.12 7.35
N ILE A 228 22.28 -3.58 6.10
CA ILE A 228 23.51 -3.39 5.32
C ILE A 228 23.67 -1.90 4.95
N LEU A 229 22.65 -1.28 4.37
CA LEU A 229 22.70 0.11 3.92
C LEU A 229 22.88 1.11 5.06
N LYS A 230 22.40 0.79 6.27
CA LYS A 230 22.63 1.62 7.46
C LYS A 230 24.09 1.73 7.88
N LYS A 231 24.94 0.74 7.54
CA LYS A 231 26.37 0.80 7.81
C LYS A 231 27.07 1.91 7.01
N THR A 232 26.58 2.17 5.79
CA THR A 232 27.07 3.22 4.89
C THR A 232 26.01 4.29 4.63
N ARG A 233 25.28 4.68 5.67
CA ARG A 233 24.04 5.45 5.62
C ARG A 233 24.08 6.65 4.68
N ILE A 234 25.07 7.54 4.81
CA ILE A 234 25.17 8.76 4.01
C ILE A 234 25.41 8.41 2.53
N LYS A 235 26.38 7.54 2.26
CA LYS A 235 26.70 7.12 0.88
C LYS A 235 25.49 6.46 0.21
N SER A 236 24.80 5.56 0.93
CA SER A 236 23.60 4.87 0.45
C SER A 236 22.44 5.83 0.21
N LEU A 237 22.27 6.85 1.06
CA LEU A 237 21.25 7.88 0.90
C LEU A 237 21.51 8.70 -0.36
N ILE A 238 22.74 9.23 -0.53
CA ILE A 238 23.12 10.00 -1.72
C ILE A 238 22.94 9.18 -2.99
N LEU A 239 23.43 7.94 -3.00
CA LEU A 239 23.29 7.04 -4.16
C LEU A 239 21.81 6.80 -4.51
N SER A 240 20.97 6.56 -3.51
CA SER A 240 19.52 6.37 -3.72
C SER A 240 18.85 7.62 -4.29
N MET A 241 19.25 8.82 -3.85
CA MET A 241 18.75 10.09 -4.39
C MET A 241 19.19 10.31 -5.85
N ILE A 242 20.44 10.01 -6.16
CA ILE A 242 20.98 10.12 -7.53
C ILE A 242 20.23 9.15 -8.46
N ILE A 243 20.12 7.87 -8.10
CA ILE A 243 19.40 6.87 -8.92
C ILE A 243 17.93 7.28 -9.10
N PHE A 244 17.28 7.76 -8.04
CA PHE A 244 15.91 8.25 -8.12
C PHE A 244 15.79 9.40 -9.13
N LYS A 245 16.65 10.42 -9.02
CA LYS A 245 16.65 11.58 -9.91
C LYS A 245 16.91 11.16 -11.36
N VAL A 246 17.94 10.34 -11.61
CA VAL A 246 18.26 9.84 -12.96
C VAL A 246 17.08 9.07 -13.55
N THR A 247 16.45 8.18 -12.79
CA THR A 247 15.29 7.42 -13.29
C THR A 247 14.04 8.28 -13.46
N MET A 248 13.92 9.43 -12.79
CA MET A 248 12.83 10.37 -13.02
C MET A 248 13.04 11.19 -14.30
N ASP A 249 14.26 11.68 -14.52
CA ASP A 249 14.56 12.57 -15.65
C ASP A 249 14.67 11.83 -16.97
N TYR A 250 15.28 10.65 -16.98
CA TYR A 250 15.45 9.86 -18.18
C TYR A 250 14.28 8.91 -18.39
N ASN A 251 13.69 8.95 -19.60
CA ASN A 251 12.67 7.98 -20.03
C ASN A 251 13.29 6.61 -20.36
N ILE A 252 14.27 6.16 -19.57
CA ILE A 252 14.87 4.85 -19.69
C ILE A 252 13.73 3.83 -19.52
N PHE A 253 13.49 2.99 -20.51
CA PHE A 253 12.41 2.00 -20.54
C PHE A 253 10.97 2.54 -20.74
N SER A 254 10.79 3.67 -21.45
CA SER A 254 9.48 4.29 -21.69
C SER A 254 8.56 3.54 -22.68
N TYR A 255 8.98 2.41 -23.22
CA TYR A 255 8.28 1.69 -24.29
C TYR A 255 7.30 0.60 -23.81
N VAL A 256 6.72 0.75 -22.64
CA VAL A 256 5.61 -0.13 -22.23
C VAL A 256 4.31 0.62 -22.43
N LYS A 257 3.47 0.21 -23.39
CA LYS A 257 2.07 0.64 -23.44
C LYS A 257 1.42 0.31 -22.11
N SER A 258 1.33 1.29 -21.24
CA SER A 258 1.14 1.08 -19.82
C SER A 258 -0.32 0.87 -19.44
N VAL A 259 -0.56 -0.17 -18.73
CA VAL A 259 -1.52 -0.17 -17.66
C VAL A 259 -0.79 0.40 -16.43
N ALA A 260 -1.45 1.05 -15.50
CA ALA A 260 -0.96 2.06 -14.58
C ALA A 260 0.37 1.80 -13.79
N TYR A 261 0.82 0.56 -13.59
CA TYR A 261 1.92 0.24 -12.67
C TYR A 261 2.94 -0.72 -13.28
N GLN A 262 3.46 -0.43 -14.48
CA GLN A 262 4.39 -1.34 -15.16
C GLN A 262 5.83 -0.85 -15.19
N GLY A 263 6.74 -1.80 -15.21
CA GLY A 263 8.12 -1.65 -15.62
C GLY A 263 9.16 -1.62 -14.51
N VAL A 264 10.38 -1.96 -14.90
CA VAL A 264 11.58 -1.96 -14.06
C VAL A 264 11.86 -0.57 -13.49
N LYS A 265 11.61 0.50 -14.28
CA LYS A 265 11.80 1.88 -13.85
C LYS A 265 11.04 2.20 -12.58
N LEU A 266 9.74 1.90 -12.55
CA LEU A 266 8.88 2.20 -11.41
C LEU A 266 9.27 1.37 -10.17
N ASN A 267 9.76 0.15 -10.38
CA ASN A 267 10.28 -0.69 -9.30
C ASN A 267 11.54 -0.05 -8.68
N ILE A 268 12.51 0.36 -9.51
CA ILE A 268 13.74 1.04 -9.05
C ILE A 268 13.38 2.32 -8.30
N GLN A 269 12.51 3.16 -8.83
CA GLN A 269 12.08 4.40 -8.20
C GLN A 269 11.45 4.14 -6.83
N SER A 270 10.58 3.14 -6.72
CA SER A 270 9.92 2.76 -5.47
C SER A 270 10.93 2.25 -4.43
N VAL A 271 11.91 1.44 -4.85
CA VAL A 271 13.01 0.99 -3.99
C VAL A 271 13.83 2.18 -3.49
N CYS A 272 14.18 3.12 -4.38
CA CYS A 272 14.93 4.32 -4.00
C CYS A 272 14.17 5.18 -2.97
N VAL A 273 12.87 5.41 -3.17
CA VAL A 273 12.05 6.16 -2.20
C VAL A 273 12.02 5.45 -0.84
N ILE A 274 11.86 4.13 -0.82
CA ILE A 274 11.88 3.34 0.42
C ILE A 274 13.25 3.45 1.11
N PHE A 275 14.36 3.39 0.36
CA PHE A 275 15.71 3.54 0.91
C PHE A 275 15.93 4.95 1.46
N ILE A 276 15.56 5.99 0.72
CA ILE A 276 15.68 7.38 1.17
C ILE A 276 15.00 7.54 2.53
N PHE A 277 13.73 7.18 2.65
CA PHE A 277 13.00 7.31 3.91
C PHE A 277 13.53 6.42 5.03
N SER A 278 13.98 5.21 4.73
CA SER A 278 14.54 4.28 5.73
C SER A 278 15.90 4.74 6.26
N LEU A 279 16.65 5.50 5.46
CA LEU A 279 17.99 5.99 5.79
C LEU A 279 17.96 7.40 6.39
N LEU A 280 16.88 8.15 6.27
CA LEU A 280 16.74 9.43 6.95
C LEU A 280 16.80 9.26 8.47
N PRO A 281 17.45 10.20 9.21
CA PRO A 281 17.74 10.06 10.64
C PRO A 281 16.55 10.31 11.56
N PHE A 282 15.38 9.75 11.23
CA PHE A 282 14.19 9.86 12.07
C PHE A 282 14.34 9.23 13.46
N ASP A 283 15.29 8.31 13.61
CA ASP A 283 15.69 7.71 14.88
C ASP A 283 16.39 8.70 15.83
N LYS A 284 16.85 9.84 15.33
CA LYS A 284 17.46 10.93 16.11
C LYS A 284 16.46 11.94 16.65
N ILE A 285 15.19 11.86 16.26
CA ILE A 285 14.14 12.73 16.78
C ILE A 285 13.97 12.42 18.29
N LYS A 286 14.28 13.39 19.15
CA LYS A 286 14.17 13.25 20.61
C LYS A 286 12.86 13.84 21.16
N ASN A 287 12.13 14.63 20.37
CA ASN A 287 10.91 15.29 20.82
C ASN A 287 9.76 14.29 20.92
N ASP A 288 9.34 13.99 22.14
CA ASP A 288 8.27 13.03 22.44
C ASP A 288 6.92 13.39 21.82
N ILE A 289 6.61 14.67 21.69
CA ILE A 289 5.36 15.15 21.08
C ILE A 289 5.36 14.79 19.59
N VAL A 290 6.48 15.07 18.89
CA VAL A 290 6.64 14.73 17.49
C VAL A 290 6.56 13.21 17.28
N LEU A 291 7.22 12.41 18.12
CA LEU A 291 7.18 10.96 18.03
C LEU A 291 5.78 10.38 18.30
N LYS A 292 5.05 10.94 19.27
CA LYS A 292 3.65 10.54 19.55
C LYS A 292 2.75 10.90 18.36
N PHE A 293 2.90 12.08 17.78
CA PHE A 293 2.14 12.52 16.61
C PHE A 293 2.41 11.65 15.38
N LEU A 294 3.69 11.40 15.06
CA LEU A 294 4.07 10.50 13.97
C LEU A 294 3.52 9.08 14.17
N THR A 295 3.61 8.57 15.40
CA THR A 295 3.07 7.25 15.74
C THR A 295 1.54 7.22 15.58
N LEU A 296 0.84 8.28 15.97
CA LEU A 296 -0.60 8.40 15.82
C LEU A 296 -1.01 8.36 14.35
N ILE A 297 -0.39 9.17 13.50
CA ILE A 297 -0.67 9.19 12.06
C ILE A 297 -0.42 7.81 11.44
N THR A 298 0.77 7.25 11.68
CA THR A 298 1.18 6.00 11.03
C THR A 298 0.37 4.78 11.46
N LYS A 299 -0.16 4.76 12.68
CA LYS A 299 -1.06 3.70 13.14
C LYS A 299 -2.43 3.77 12.47
N ASN A 300 -2.89 4.96 12.12
CA ASN A 300 -4.22 5.15 11.55
C ASN A 300 -4.26 5.11 10.01
N THR A 301 -3.10 5.03 9.33
CA THR A 301 -2.99 5.02 7.87
C THR A 301 -3.88 3.98 7.19
N ALA A 302 -3.97 2.75 7.73
CA ALA A 302 -4.79 1.71 7.12
C ALA A 302 -6.29 2.04 7.17
N GLY A 303 -6.76 2.60 8.29
CA GLY A 303 -8.16 3.00 8.43
C GLY A 303 -8.52 4.16 7.54
N VAL A 304 -7.63 5.15 7.38
CA VAL A 304 -7.80 6.24 6.42
C VAL A 304 -7.93 5.67 5.01
N TYR A 305 -7.04 4.74 4.63
CA TYR A 305 -7.10 4.04 3.35
C TYR A 305 -8.44 3.33 3.09
N TYR A 306 -9.09 2.75 4.09
CA TYR A 306 -10.38 2.09 3.91
C TYR A 306 -11.55 3.08 3.84
N LEU A 307 -11.47 4.16 4.59
CA LEU A 307 -12.55 5.16 4.70
C LEU A 307 -12.56 6.18 3.55
N HIS A 308 -11.40 6.49 2.93
CA HIS A 308 -11.31 7.63 2.01
C HIS A 308 -12.30 7.55 0.84
N ILE A 309 -12.51 6.36 0.25
CA ILE A 309 -13.38 6.25 -0.91
C ILE A 309 -14.86 6.38 -0.58
N PRO A 310 -15.41 5.67 0.43
CA PRO A 310 -16.77 5.92 0.86
C PRO A 310 -17.00 7.39 1.22
N ILE A 311 -16.10 7.96 2.04
CA ILE A 311 -16.23 9.35 2.47
C ILE A 311 -16.15 10.29 1.27
N HIS A 312 -15.16 10.12 0.39
CA HIS A 312 -15.07 10.90 -0.82
C HIS A 312 -16.29 10.77 -1.73
N SER A 313 -16.81 9.56 -1.90
CA SER A 313 -17.98 9.33 -2.78
C SER A 313 -19.29 9.88 -2.18
N TYR A 314 -19.44 9.86 -0.86
CA TYR A 314 -20.67 10.28 -0.20
C TYR A 314 -20.65 11.74 0.23
N PHE A 315 -19.50 12.28 0.62
CA PHE A 315 -19.39 13.65 1.14
C PHE A 315 -18.96 14.68 0.10
N ALA A 316 -18.07 14.32 -0.82
CA ALA A 316 -17.58 15.27 -1.82
C ALA A 316 -18.71 15.81 -2.71
N ASP A 317 -19.79 15.01 -2.88
CA ASP A 317 -20.94 15.41 -3.66
C ASP A 317 -21.97 16.23 -2.86
N TYR A 318 -21.92 16.22 -1.52
CA TYR A 318 -22.94 16.82 -0.65
C TYR A 318 -22.46 18.02 0.15
N ILE A 319 -21.21 18.09 0.56
CA ILE A 319 -20.74 19.10 1.52
C ILE A 319 -20.08 20.28 0.83
N VAL A 320 -19.53 20.06 -0.36
CA VAL A 320 -18.65 21.05 -0.95
C VAL A 320 -19.17 21.45 -2.33
N ASP A 321 -20.03 22.45 -2.35
CA ASP A 321 -20.30 23.28 -3.54
C ASP A 321 -19.10 24.19 -3.87
N ILE A 322 -17.90 23.80 -3.41
CA ILE A 322 -16.62 24.39 -3.79
C ILE A 322 -16.47 24.11 -5.28
N LYS A 323 -16.22 25.16 -6.07
CA LYS A 323 -16.05 25.14 -7.53
C LYS A 323 -15.41 23.83 -8.00
N ARG A 324 -16.26 22.85 -8.30
CA ARG A 324 -15.87 21.53 -8.81
C ARG A 324 -15.12 21.77 -10.11
N GLY A 325 -13.93 21.27 -10.22
CA GLY A 325 -13.12 21.38 -11.44
C GLY A 325 -11.91 22.28 -11.34
N THR A 326 -11.64 22.89 -10.18
CA THR A 326 -10.39 23.62 -9.96
C THR A 326 -9.38 22.79 -9.16
N PHE A 327 -8.10 23.01 -9.40
CA PHE A 327 -7.00 22.38 -8.66
C PHE A 327 -7.12 22.63 -7.15
N TYR A 328 -7.34 23.88 -6.75
CA TYR A 328 -7.52 24.26 -5.34
C TYR A 328 -8.75 23.61 -4.71
N GLY A 329 -9.87 23.57 -5.41
CA GLY A 329 -11.09 22.89 -4.92
C GLY A 329 -10.87 21.41 -4.70
N SER A 330 -10.08 20.75 -5.56
CA SER A 330 -9.72 19.34 -5.39
C SER A 330 -8.83 19.11 -4.16
N ILE A 331 -7.84 19.99 -3.90
CA ILE A 331 -6.98 19.90 -2.71
C ILE A 331 -7.80 20.13 -1.44
N ILE A 332 -8.66 21.16 -1.39
CA ILE A 332 -9.46 21.46 -0.20
C ILE A 332 -10.42 20.31 0.11
N THR A 333 -11.13 19.80 -0.89
CA THR A 333 -12.03 18.65 -0.73
C THR A 333 -11.26 17.44 -0.19
N TYR A 334 -10.07 17.21 -0.74
CA TYR A 334 -9.19 16.15 -0.29
C TYR A 334 -8.79 16.30 1.18
N LEU A 335 -8.31 17.48 1.58
CA LEU A 335 -7.90 17.73 2.97
C LEU A 335 -9.05 17.52 3.95
N ILE A 336 -10.27 17.98 3.61
CA ILE A 336 -11.47 17.77 4.42
C ILE A 336 -11.77 16.27 4.55
N CYS A 337 -11.77 15.53 3.43
CA CYS A 337 -12.01 14.08 3.45
C CYS A 337 -10.95 13.34 4.28
N TYR A 338 -9.67 13.72 4.13
CA TYR A 338 -8.57 13.12 4.91
C TYR A 338 -8.77 13.33 6.42
N VAL A 339 -9.11 14.55 6.84
CA VAL A 339 -9.36 14.87 8.25
C VAL A 339 -10.54 14.04 8.77
N ILE A 340 -11.65 13.95 8.03
CA ILE A 340 -12.82 13.13 8.42
C ILE A 340 -12.42 11.65 8.54
N CYS A 341 -11.67 11.10 7.57
CA CYS A 341 -11.17 9.72 7.61
C CYS A 341 -10.28 9.47 8.81
N PHE A 342 -9.37 10.40 9.10
CA PHE A 342 -8.44 10.30 10.22
C PHE A 342 -9.18 10.26 11.57
N PHE A 343 -10.09 11.19 11.80
CA PHE A 343 -10.91 11.21 13.03
C PHE A 343 -11.84 10.01 13.10
N GLY A 344 -12.45 9.60 12.00
CA GLY A 344 -13.24 8.37 11.91
C GLY A 344 -12.43 7.16 12.35
N THR A 345 -11.19 7.02 11.86
CA THR A 345 -10.28 5.93 12.26
C THR A 345 -9.92 5.99 13.75
N LEU A 346 -9.69 7.18 14.30
CA LEU A 346 -9.40 7.35 15.73
C LEU A 346 -10.57 6.91 16.62
N ILE A 347 -11.80 7.23 16.22
CA ILE A 347 -13.01 6.87 16.96
C ILE A 347 -13.24 5.36 16.85
N PHE A 348 -13.31 4.83 15.64
CA PHE A 348 -13.61 3.42 15.41
C PHE A 348 -12.48 2.48 15.84
N GLY A 349 -11.23 2.93 15.78
CA GLY A 349 -10.07 2.16 16.25
C GLY A 349 -10.07 1.86 17.75
N LYS A 350 -10.91 2.54 18.53
CA LYS A 350 -11.12 2.26 19.97
C LYS A 350 -12.33 1.34 20.26
N THR A 351 -13.08 0.98 19.23
CA THR A 351 -14.30 0.15 19.34
C THR A 351 -13.99 -1.32 19.02
N PRO A 352 -14.94 -2.25 19.27
CA PRO A 352 -14.81 -3.66 18.86
C PRO A 352 -14.55 -3.85 17.36
N ILE A 353 -14.98 -2.91 16.51
CA ILE A 353 -14.77 -2.96 15.05
C ILE A 353 -13.36 -2.54 14.62
N LYS A 354 -12.44 -2.28 15.56
CA LYS A 354 -11.04 -1.92 15.27
C LYS A 354 -10.35 -2.86 14.27
N TYR A 355 -10.74 -4.11 14.23
CA TYR A 355 -10.17 -5.11 13.31
C TYR A 355 -10.48 -4.82 11.83
N LEU A 356 -11.45 -3.96 11.53
CA LEU A 356 -11.72 -3.46 10.19
C LEU A 356 -10.71 -2.37 9.76
N PHE A 357 -9.95 -1.82 10.71
CA PHE A 357 -9.02 -0.69 10.52
C PHE A 357 -7.54 -1.07 10.77
N CYS A 358 -7.25 -2.32 11.11
CA CYS A 358 -5.91 -2.78 11.53
C CYS A 358 -5.09 -3.37 10.38
#